data_5487e780a8d6f692c88fb92273de02bc
#
_entry.id   5487e780a8d6f692c88fb92273de02bc
#
_cell.length_a   1.000
_cell.length_b   1.000
_cell.length_c   1.000
_cell.angle_alpha   90.00
_cell.angle_beta   90.00
_cell.angle_gamma   90.00
#
_symmetry.space_group_name_H-M   'P 1'
#
loop_
_entity.id
_entity.type
_entity.pdbx_description
1 polymer ?
#
loop_
_entity_poly.entity_id
_entity_poly.type
_entity_poly.pdbx_seq_one_letter_code
_entity_poly.pdbx_strand_id
1 'polypeptide(L)'
;MTTPITLNVGDITLTFHKWEIGIDHGMLFQESDRQRRRHPNINYSYYDEHPEEDPAQSEICFCRSLGSMLPRLELLGYTLASVQSEYEFQVSRDGERYSDEDEHDGAPPPTRSERLAFEQFVEFVRRYPVAGLDDDCRSDIGSAPEQWRARFAADPAVALLPQGDQDRDVEGYSERSHFGGLIGFLSPYSVLRVLAENKANLALDVVWDYGNFVDAGWARNEDFVASARREQTYLLTTEGTSDTHILKRAFSLLRPDIEDFFRFIDIEERHPFSGAGNLAKFAEGLGVCAAEHVARRWA
;
A
#
# COMPACT_ATOMS: atom_id res chain seq x y z
N MET A 1 21.06 1.46 17.02
CA MET A 1 20.24 2.34 16.14
C MET A 1 18.89 1.69 16.01
N THR A 2 17.79 2.38 16.25
CA THR A 2 16.45 1.81 16.06
C THR A 2 16.14 1.78 14.57
N THR A 3 15.94 0.59 14.06
CA THR A 3 15.58 0.38 12.66
C THR A 3 14.07 0.53 12.48
N PRO A 4 13.62 1.28 11.48
CA PRO A 4 12.20 1.48 11.27
C PRO A 4 11.52 0.25 10.66
N ILE A 5 10.21 0.15 10.87
CA ILE A 5 9.34 -0.70 10.07
C ILE A 5 8.87 0.11 8.87
N THR A 6 9.00 -0.44 7.66
CA THR A 6 8.66 0.29 6.42
C THR A 6 7.83 -0.56 5.48
N LEU A 7 6.95 0.09 4.71
CA LEU A 7 6.38 -0.46 3.48
C LEU A 7 7.02 0.26 2.30
N ASN A 8 7.66 -0.49 1.43
CA ASN A 8 8.38 0.05 0.28
C ASN A 8 7.86 -0.55 -1.03
N VAL A 9 7.98 0.18 -2.14
CA VAL A 9 7.77 -0.32 -3.51
C VAL A 9 8.90 0.17 -4.40
N GLY A 10 9.73 -0.74 -4.90
CA GLY A 10 10.88 -0.40 -5.75
C GLY A 10 11.76 0.70 -5.14
N ASP A 11 12.04 0.62 -3.83
CA ASP A 11 12.83 1.56 -3.02
C ASP A 11 12.15 2.94 -2.77
N ILE A 12 10.88 3.08 -3.12
CA ILE A 12 10.05 4.20 -2.65
C ILE A 12 9.42 3.81 -1.32
N THR A 13 9.72 4.54 -0.25
CA THR A 13 9.14 4.33 1.07
C THR A 13 7.74 4.92 1.14
N LEU A 14 6.74 4.08 1.39
CA LEU A 14 5.33 4.48 1.51
C LEU A 14 4.91 4.73 2.95
N THR A 15 5.44 3.94 3.89
CA THR A 15 5.24 4.14 5.35
C THR A 15 6.55 3.97 6.09
N PHE A 16 6.68 4.69 7.19
CA PHE A 16 7.89 4.68 8.01
C PHE A 16 7.50 4.81 9.48
N HIS A 17 7.80 3.78 10.29
CA HIS A 17 7.52 3.75 11.72
C HIS A 17 8.78 3.39 12.50
N LYS A 18 9.29 4.30 13.31
CA LYS A 18 10.60 4.14 13.96
C LYS A 18 10.51 3.57 15.38
N TRP A 19 9.43 3.82 16.10
CA TRP A 19 9.34 3.53 17.53
C TRP A 19 8.15 2.63 17.90
N GLU A 20 7.38 2.24 16.93
CA GLU A 20 6.16 1.45 17.07
C GLU A 20 5.97 0.51 15.88
N ILE A 21 5.13 -0.50 16.04
CA ILE A 21 4.78 -1.41 14.93
C ILE A 21 4.09 -0.65 13.80
N GLY A 22 3.34 0.41 14.12
CA GLY A 22 2.68 1.26 13.17
C GLY A 22 1.53 0.56 12.44
N ILE A 23 1.42 0.84 11.13
CA ILE A 23 0.35 0.28 10.30
C ILE A 23 0.64 -1.19 10.02
N ASP A 24 -0.35 -2.05 10.31
CA ASP A 24 -0.32 -3.46 9.93
C ASP A 24 -0.66 -3.61 8.43
N HIS A 25 0.32 -4.03 7.65
CA HIS A 25 0.21 -4.27 6.22
C HIS A 25 -0.06 -5.75 5.85
N GLY A 26 -0.28 -6.62 6.83
CA GLY A 26 -0.43 -8.06 6.61
C GLY A 26 -1.52 -8.44 5.60
N MET A 27 -2.57 -7.62 5.48
CA MET A 27 -3.64 -7.82 4.50
C MET A 27 -3.19 -7.75 3.04
N LEU A 28 -2.04 -7.12 2.75
CA LEU A 28 -1.46 -7.08 1.41
C LEU A 28 -0.75 -8.38 1.03
N PHE A 29 -0.38 -9.20 1.99
CA PHE A 29 0.47 -10.36 1.84
C PHE A 29 -0.23 -11.65 2.26
N GLN A 30 0.45 -12.77 1.97
CA GLN A 30 0.15 -14.10 2.48
C GLN A 30 1.37 -14.65 3.21
N GLU A 31 1.21 -15.66 4.04
CA GLU A 31 2.34 -16.24 4.77
C GLU A 31 3.42 -16.82 3.83
N SER A 32 3.02 -17.26 2.62
CA SER A 32 3.95 -17.69 1.57
C SER A 32 4.84 -16.57 1.01
N ASP A 33 4.50 -15.30 1.25
CA ASP A 33 5.29 -14.14 0.83
C ASP A 33 6.37 -13.79 1.86
N ARG A 34 6.38 -14.44 3.04
CA ARG A 34 7.44 -14.30 4.05
C ARG A 34 8.74 -14.89 3.53
N GLN A 35 9.78 -14.09 3.49
CA GLN A 35 11.07 -14.51 2.99
C GLN A 35 12.21 -13.75 3.66
N ARG A 36 13.44 -14.22 3.42
CA ARG A 36 14.66 -13.50 3.78
C ARG A 36 15.12 -12.69 2.59
N ARG A 37 15.46 -11.44 2.82
CA ARG A 37 15.98 -10.54 1.79
C ARG A 37 17.13 -9.71 2.34
N ARG A 38 18.21 -9.62 1.57
CA ARG A 38 19.25 -8.65 1.86
C ARG A 38 18.70 -7.23 1.75
N HIS A 39 19.07 -6.41 2.70
CA HIS A 39 18.48 -5.09 2.87
C HIS A 39 19.58 -4.03 3.05
N PRO A 40 19.53 -2.87 2.38
CA PRO A 40 20.58 -1.85 2.50
C PRO A 40 20.72 -1.26 3.93
N ASN A 41 19.66 -1.35 4.73
CA ASN A 41 19.69 -0.86 6.12
C ASN A 41 20.32 -1.84 7.11
N ILE A 42 20.70 -3.06 6.67
CA ILE A 42 21.42 -4.04 7.49
C ILE A 42 22.91 -3.79 7.36
N ASN A 43 23.59 -3.62 8.48
CA ASN A 43 25.04 -3.50 8.49
C ASN A 43 25.71 -4.88 8.35
N TYR A 44 25.84 -5.36 7.11
CA TYR A 44 26.47 -6.65 6.85
C TYR A 44 27.94 -6.73 7.26
N SER A 45 28.66 -5.59 7.26
CA SER A 45 30.05 -5.56 7.73
C SER A 45 30.16 -5.94 9.22
N TYR A 46 29.12 -5.61 10.01
CA TYR A 46 29.07 -6.06 11.41
C TYR A 46 28.98 -7.60 11.51
N TYR A 47 28.13 -8.23 10.71
CA TYR A 47 27.99 -9.69 10.68
C TYR A 47 29.20 -10.41 10.10
N ASP A 48 29.91 -9.77 9.16
CA ASP A 48 31.18 -10.31 8.64
C ASP A 48 32.27 -10.32 9.74
N GLU A 49 32.26 -9.35 10.66
CA GLU A 49 33.16 -9.27 11.81
C GLU A 49 32.74 -10.17 13.00
N HIS A 50 31.45 -10.53 13.06
CA HIS A 50 30.83 -11.34 14.12
C HIS A 50 30.13 -12.58 13.54
N PRO A 51 30.89 -13.57 13.03
CA PRO A 51 30.34 -14.73 12.33
C PRO A 51 29.49 -15.66 13.23
N GLU A 52 29.51 -15.46 14.53
CA GLU A 52 28.62 -16.11 15.49
C GLU A 52 27.20 -15.55 15.48
N GLU A 53 26.99 -14.36 14.93
CA GLU A 53 25.70 -13.75 14.76
C GLU A 53 25.20 -13.93 13.34
N ASP A 54 23.91 -14.25 13.17
CA ASP A 54 23.28 -14.50 11.86
C ASP A 54 22.29 -13.37 11.55
N PRO A 55 22.43 -12.62 10.43
CA PRO A 55 21.49 -11.59 10.02
C PRO A 55 20.10 -12.13 9.63
N ALA A 56 19.90 -13.43 9.72
CA ALA A 56 18.68 -14.12 9.30
C ALA A 56 17.40 -13.49 9.82
N GLN A 57 17.43 -13.04 11.08
CA GLN A 57 16.27 -12.41 11.73
C GLN A 57 16.02 -11.02 11.15
N SER A 58 17.07 -10.24 10.99
CA SER A 58 17.01 -8.89 10.40
C SER A 58 16.57 -8.92 8.93
N GLU A 59 16.86 -10.00 8.21
CA GLU A 59 16.49 -10.14 6.79
C GLU A 59 15.03 -10.55 6.55
N ILE A 60 14.27 -10.91 7.60
CA ILE A 60 12.88 -11.35 7.45
C ILE A 60 11.99 -10.18 7.03
N CYS A 61 11.23 -10.39 5.96
CA CYS A 61 10.24 -9.44 5.47
C CYS A 61 9.10 -10.19 4.77
N PHE A 62 8.00 -9.49 4.49
CA PHE A 62 7.05 -9.92 3.48
C PHE A 62 7.38 -9.21 2.17
N CYS A 63 7.45 -9.96 1.08
CA CYS A 63 7.75 -9.42 -0.23
C CYS A 63 6.91 -10.08 -1.32
N ARG A 64 6.27 -9.23 -2.15
CA ARG A 64 5.42 -9.65 -3.25
C ARG A 64 5.52 -8.66 -4.39
N SER A 65 5.40 -9.10 -5.65
CA SER A 65 5.37 -8.17 -6.78
C SER A 65 4.10 -7.32 -6.77
N LEU A 66 4.21 -6.06 -7.19
CA LEU A 66 3.09 -5.13 -7.29
C LEU A 66 1.94 -5.69 -8.16
N GLY A 67 2.28 -6.35 -9.27
CA GLY A 67 1.28 -6.97 -10.13
C GLY A 67 0.49 -8.09 -9.44
N SER A 68 1.15 -8.91 -8.61
CA SER A 68 0.50 -9.97 -7.84
C SER A 68 -0.33 -9.44 -6.67
N MET A 69 -0.08 -8.19 -6.26
CA MET A 69 -0.79 -7.53 -5.17
C MET A 69 -2.11 -6.89 -5.62
N LEU A 70 -2.27 -6.56 -6.91
CA LEU A 70 -3.43 -5.85 -7.43
C LEU A 70 -4.78 -6.47 -7.04
N PRO A 71 -5.00 -7.80 -7.15
CA PRO A 71 -6.28 -8.39 -6.77
C PRO A 71 -6.62 -8.18 -5.28
N ARG A 72 -5.60 -8.16 -4.41
CA ARG A 72 -5.79 -7.88 -2.99
C ARG A 72 -6.16 -6.43 -2.74
N LEU A 73 -5.47 -5.49 -3.41
CA LEU A 73 -5.81 -4.05 -3.36
C LEU A 73 -7.26 -3.79 -3.80
N GLU A 74 -7.70 -4.42 -4.90
CA GLU A 74 -9.08 -4.31 -5.40
C GLU A 74 -10.10 -4.82 -4.36
N LEU A 75 -9.85 -5.98 -3.73
CA LEU A 75 -10.72 -6.54 -2.68
C LEU A 75 -10.72 -5.68 -1.41
N LEU A 76 -9.63 -4.98 -1.12
CA LEU A 76 -9.53 -4.04 -0.01
C LEU A 76 -10.24 -2.70 -0.32
N GLY A 77 -10.75 -2.51 -1.54
CA GLY A 77 -11.45 -1.31 -1.96
C GLY A 77 -10.55 -0.23 -2.59
N TYR A 78 -9.26 -0.51 -2.79
CA TYR A 78 -8.35 0.39 -3.52
C TYR A 78 -8.47 0.19 -5.02
N THR A 79 -9.66 0.45 -5.55
CA THR A 79 -9.94 0.47 -6.98
C THR A 79 -9.45 1.78 -7.61
N LEU A 80 -9.31 1.84 -8.93
CA LEU A 80 -8.94 3.08 -9.59
C LEU A 80 -9.97 4.20 -9.34
N ALA A 81 -11.25 3.85 -9.22
CA ALA A 81 -12.32 4.80 -8.92
C ALA A 81 -12.23 5.37 -7.49
N SER A 82 -11.86 4.53 -6.50
CA SER A 82 -11.66 5.02 -5.12
C SER A 82 -10.43 5.90 -5.02
N VAL A 83 -9.36 5.57 -5.74
CA VAL A 83 -8.15 6.40 -5.83
C VAL A 83 -8.45 7.75 -6.49
N GLN A 84 -9.29 7.76 -7.52
CA GLN A 84 -9.76 9.01 -8.13
C GLN A 84 -10.50 9.87 -7.12
N SER A 85 -11.41 9.28 -6.34
CA SER A 85 -12.14 10.01 -5.30
C SER A 85 -11.21 10.60 -4.24
N GLU A 86 -10.18 9.84 -3.82
CA GLU A 86 -9.15 10.32 -2.90
C GLU A 86 -8.35 11.47 -3.52
N TYR A 87 -7.92 11.33 -4.77
CA TYR A 87 -7.22 12.38 -5.50
C TYR A 87 -8.03 13.68 -5.57
N GLU A 88 -9.30 13.60 -5.96
CA GLU A 88 -10.19 14.75 -6.06
C GLU A 88 -10.42 15.42 -4.70
N PHE A 89 -10.48 14.63 -3.63
CA PHE A 89 -10.54 15.14 -2.26
C PHE A 89 -9.25 15.92 -1.91
N GLN A 90 -8.07 15.39 -2.21
CA GLN A 90 -6.80 16.07 -1.96
C GLN A 90 -6.69 17.38 -2.75
N VAL A 91 -7.12 17.39 -4.01
CA VAL A 91 -7.19 18.61 -4.85
C VAL A 91 -8.09 19.68 -4.22
N SER A 92 -9.24 19.25 -3.66
CA SER A 92 -10.18 20.17 -3.02
C SER A 92 -9.60 20.76 -1.73
N ARG A 93 -9.00 19.92 -0.90
CA ARG A 93 -8.39 20.29 0.38
C ARG A 93 -7.19 21.24 0.20
N ASP A 94 -6.40 21.00 -0.83
CA ASP A 94 -5.24 21.83 -1.18
C ASP A 94 -5.70 23.27 -1.56
N GLY A 95 -6.84 23.41 -2.24
CA GLY A 95 -7.43 24.71 -2.55
C GLY A 95 -7.98 25.47 -1.34
N GLU A 96 -8.47 24.75 -0.32
CA GLU A 96 -8.99 25.36 0.91
C GLU A 96 -7.87 25.89 1.81
N ARG A 97 -6.75 25.18 1.93
CA ARG A 97 -5.59 25.58 2.75
C ARG A 97 -5.05 26.96 2.36
N TYR A 98 -4.97 27.25 1.09
CA TYR A 98 -4.44 28.50 0.60
C TYR A 98 -5.43 29.67 0.68
N SER A 99 -6.72 29.41 0.89
CA SER A 99 -7.69 30.46 1.11
C SER A 99 -7.63 31.05 2.53
N ASP A 100 -7.10 30.29 3.50
CA ASP A 100 -7.03 30.69 4.91
C ASP A 100 -5.69 31.32 5.32
N GLU A 101 -4.64 31.20 4.49
CA GLU A 101 -3.31 31.78 4.75
C GLU A 101 -3.15 33.14 4.02
N ASP A 102 -3.71 34.19 4.60
CA ASP A 102 -3.78 35.54 4.03
C ASP A 102 -2.42 36.32 3.90
N GLU A 103 -1.26 35.72 4.16
CA GLU A 103 0.04 36.40 4.08
C GLU A 103 1.16 35.52 3.49
N HIS A 104 1.12 35.24 2.19
CA HIS A 104 2.30 34.71 1.51
C HIS A 104 2.81 35.67 0.44
N ASP A 105 4.09 36.09 0.60
CA ASP A 105 4.85 36.99 -0.27
C ASP A 105 5.28 36.29 -1.58
N GLY A 106 4.42 35.39 -2.12
CA GLY A 106 4.65 34.59 -3.32
C GLY A 106 3.46 34.62 -4.30
N ALA A 107 3.68 34.03 -5.49
CA ALA A 107 2.59 33.86 -6.45
C ALA A 107 1.46 33.02 -5.84
N PRO A 108 0.19 33.37 -6.08
CA PRO A 108 -0.93 32.59 -5.54
C PRO A 108 -0.83 31.13 -6.04
N PRO A 109 -1.17 30.16 -5.19
CA PRO A 109 -1.14 28.76 -5.59
C PRO A 109 -2.12 28.50 -6.73
N PRO A 110 -1.90 27.44 -7.52
CA PRO A 110 -2.81 27.07 -8.59
C PRO A 110 -4.24 26.82 -8.03
N THR A 111 -5.22 27.39 -8.69
CA THR A 111 -6.63 27.15 -8.34
C THR A 111 -7.02 25.69 -8.64
N ARG A 112 -8.13 25.21 -8.08
CA ARG A 112 -8.63 23.83 -8.36
C ARG A 112 -8.73 23.53 -9.87
N SER A 113 -9.12 24.51 -10.66
CA SER A 113 -9.22 24.39 -12.13
C SER A 113 -7.88 24.30 -12.84
N GLU A 114 -6.80 24.70 -12.18
CA GLU A 114 -5.42 24.65 -12.70
C GLU A 114 -4.69 23.37 -12.27
N ARG A 115 -5.23 22.58 -11.34
CA ARG A 115 -4.68 21.29 -10.95
C ARG A 115 -4.90 20.27 -12.08
N LEU A 116 -4.06 19.23 -12.13
CA LEU A 116 -4.24 18.13 -13.07
C LEU A 116 -5.60 17.45 -12.86
N ALA A 117 -6.26 17.07 -13.95
CA ALA A 117 -7.33 16.08 -13.88
C ALA A 117 -6.74 14.71 -13.50
N PHE A 118 -7.54 13.82 -12.91
CA PHE A 118 -7.06 12.51 -12.45
C PHE A 118 -6.40 11.69 -13.59
N GLU A 119 -6.98 11.71 -14.79
CA GLU A 119 -6.42 11.02 -15.95
C GLU A 119 -5.04 11.57 -16.36
N GLN A 120 -4.84 12.89 -16.22
CA GLN A 120 -3.55 13.52 -16.48
C GLN A 120 -2.52 13.17 -15.40
N PHE A 121 -2.97 13.04 -14.15
CA PHE A 121 -2.13 12.56 -13.06
C PHE A 121 -1.70 11.09 -13.29
N VAL A 122 -2.61 10.21 -13.68
CA VAL A 122 -2.28 8.82 -14.02
C VAL A 122 -1.29 8.78 -15.21
N GLU A 123 -1.47 9.64 -16.20
CA GLU A 123 -0.55 9.72 -17.32
C GLU A 123 0.84 10.27 -16.90
N PHE A 124 0.89 11.20 -15.95
CA PHE A 124 2.13 11.63 -15.32
C PHE A 124 2.85 10.43 -14.67
N VAL A 125 2.16 9.61 -13.86
CA VAL A 125 2.75 8.41 -13.24
C VAL A 125 3.24 7.40 -14.29
N ARG A 126 2.51 7.23 -15.39
CA ARG A 126 2.89 6.32 -16.50
C ARG A 126 4.17 6.76 -17.21
N ARG A 127 4.48 8.06 -17.26
CA ARG A 127 5.70 8.57 -17.91
C ARG A 127 6.98 8.23 -17.13
N TYR A 128 6.87 7.95 -15.83
CA TYR A 128 8.01 7.72 -14.97
C TYR A 128 7.98 6.29 -14.40
N PRO A 129 8.42 5.26 -15.16
CA PRO A 129 8.58 3.91 -14.61
C PRO A 129 9.63 3.95 -13.50
N VAL A 130 9.29 3.44 -12.32
CA VAL A 130 10.16 3.53 -11.12
C VAL A 130 11.53 2.90 -11.36
N ALA A 131 11.59 1.76 -12.07
CA ALA A 131 12.87 1.10 -12.41
C ALA A 131 13.79 1.96 -13.30
N GLY A 132 13.24 2.97 -13.99
CA GLY A 132 14.01 3.90 -14.82
C GLY A 132 14.46 5.15 -14.09
N LEU A 133 14.15 5.29 -12.80
CA LEU A 133 14.59 6.39 -11.94
C LEU A 133 15.86 5.97 -11.19
N ASP A 134 16.76 6.93 -11.02
CA ASP A 134 18.00 6.73 -10.27
C ASP A 134 17.72 6.53 -8.77
N ASP A 135 18.32 5.51 -8.17
CA ASP A 135 18.25 5.18 -6.75
C ASP A 135 19.53 5.50 -5.98
N ASP A 136 20.57 6.00 -6.68
CA ASP A 136 21.83 6.37 -6.05
C ASP A 136 21.58 7.46 -4.98
N CYS A 137 21.64 7.01 -3.74
CA CYS A 137 21.65 7.89 -2.57
C CYS A 137 23.05 8.52 -2.46
N ARG A 138 23.31 9.61 -3.18
CA ARG A 138 24.57 10.33 -3.07
C ARG A 138 24.56 11.11 -1.76
N SER A 139 25.13 10.49 -0.74
CA SER A 139 25.32 11.04 0.61
C SER A 139 26.39 12.16 0.68
N ASP A 140 26.87 12.67 -0.42
CA ASP A 140 27.75 13.84 -0.44
C ASP A 140 26.94 15.07 -0.02
N ILE A 141 26.91 15.26 1.28
CA ILE A 141 26.37 16.43 2.00
C ILE A 141 27.02 17.69 1.35
N GLY A 142 26.41 18.17 0.29
CA GLY A 142 26.90 19.37 -0.43
C GLY A 142 26.63 19.42 -1.91
N SER A 143 26.36 18.31 -2.58
CA SER A 143 25.98 18.29 -3.98
C SER A 143 24.50 18.11 -4.18
N ALA A 144 23.87 19.21 -4.26
CA ALA A 144 22.66 19.63 -4.96
C ALA A 144 21.45 18.68 -5.00
N PRO A 145 20.42 18.95 -4.14
CA PRO A 145 19.05 18.52 -4.37
C PRO A 145 18.55 18.82 -5.80
N GLU A 146 19.20 19.72 -6.49
CA GLU A 146 18.87 20.18 -7.84
C GLU A 146 18.98 19.08 -8.91
N GLN A 147 19.89 18.10 -8.77
CA GLN A 147 20.07 17.06 -9.80
C GLN A 147 18.89 16.07 -9.86
N TRP A 148 18.36 15.68 -8.72
CA TRP A 148 17.20 14.76 -8.65
C TRP A 148 15.91 15.45 -9.09
N ARG A 149 15.80 16.74 -8.79
CA ARG A 149 14.66 17.58 -9.19
C ARG A 149 14.71 17.95 -10.66
N ALA A 150 15.89 18.02 -11.26
CA ALA A 150 16.07 18.51 -12.63
C ALA A 150 15.23 17.73 -13.66
N ARG A 151 15.15 16.40 -13.51
CA ARG A 151 14.34 15.55 -14.38
C ARG A 151 12.85 15.90 -14.32
N PHE A 152 12.35 16.20 -13.14
CA PHE A 152 10.94 16.49 -12.88
C PHE A 152 10.63 17.98 -13.06
N ALA A 153 11.59 18.86 -12.79
CA ALA A 153 11.42 20.32 -12.92
C ALA A 153 11.08 20.76 -14.35
N ALA A 154 11.48 19.98 -15.36
CA ALA A 154 11.15 20.24 -16.76
C ALA A 154 9.71 19.79 -17.13
N ASP A 155 9.04 19.00 -16.28
CA ASP A 155 7.67 18.56 -16.54
C ASP A 155 6.66 19.54 -15.93
N PRO A 156 5.88 20.27 -16.77
CA PRO A 156 4.92 21.25 -16.28
C PRO A 156 3.82 20.61 -15.40
N ALA A 157 3.60 19.31 -15.49
CA ALA A 157 2.63 18.60 -14.66
C ALA A 157 3.00 18.67 -13.17
N VAL A 158 4.29 18.72 -12.83
CA VAL A 158 4.76 18.73 -11.43
C VAL A 158 4.22 19.93 -10.65
N ALA A 159 4.22 21.11 -11.26
CA ALA A 159 3.70 22.33 -10.64
C ALA A 159 2.17 22.28 -10.38
N LEU A 160 1.48 21.37 -11.05
CA LEU A 160 0.03 21.22 -10.98
C LEU A 160 -0.43 20.05 -10.08
N LEU A 161 0.53 19.31 -9.48
CA LEU A 161 0.24 18.25 -8.52
C LEU A 161 -0.25 18.85 -7.18
N PRO A 162 -1.14 18.18 -6.45
CA PRO A 162 -1.46 18.54 -5.07
C PRO A 162 -0.19 18.49 -4.20
N GLN A 163 -0.04 19.47 -3.29
CA GLN A 163 1.18 19.55 -2.47
C GLN A 163 1.14 18.67 -1.23
N GLY A 164 -0.01 18.13 -0.84
CA GLY A 164 -0.16 17.28 0.33
C GLY A 164 0.21 17.97 1.65
N ASP A 165 0.24 17.21 2.74
CA ASP A 165 0.81 17.66 4.01
C ASP A 165 2.34 17.63 3.90
N GLN A 166 2.98 18.76 3.69
CA GLN A 166 4.43 18.89 3.55
C GLN A 166 5.24 18.59 4.84
N ASP A 167 4.58 18.24 5.94
CA ASP A 167 5.23 17.74 7.16
C ASP A 167 5.86 16.34 7.01
N ARG A 168 5.74 15.73 5.83
CA ARG A 168 6.60 14.61 5.49
C ARG A 168 7.96 15.17 5.07
N ASP A 169 8.86 15.29 6.04
CA ASP A 169 10.31 15.38 5.84
C ASP A 169 10.85 14.14 5.09
N VAL A 170 10.27 13.85 3.93
CA VAL A 170 10.87 12.96 2.95
C VAL A 170 11.87 13.83 2.20
N GLU A 171 12.99 14.10 2.88
CA GLU A 171 14.17 14.58 2.18
C GLU A 171 14.41 13.61 1.03
N GLY A 172 14.20 14.07 -0.19
CA GLY A 172 14.47 13.28 -1.38
C GLY A 172 15.96 13.03 -1.49
N TYR A 173 16.37 11.77 -1.33
CA TYR A 173 17.78 11.35 -1.42
C TYR A 173 18.15 10.85 -2.81
N SER A 174 17.14 10.59 -3.67
CA SER A 174 17.29 10.05 -5.02
C SER A 174 16.15 10.49 -5.93
N GLU A 175 16.23 10.23 -7.24
CA GLU A 175 15.09 10.44 -8.15
C GLU A 175 13.86 9.64 -7.69
N ARG A 176 14.03 8.39 -7.23
CA ARG A 176 12.93 7.54 -6.75
C ARG A 176 12.26 8.12 -5.52
N SER A 177 13.01 8.52 -4.51
CA SER A 177 12.44 9.11 -3.29
C SER A 177 11.74 10.44 -3.59
N HIS A 178 12.31 11.26 -4.47
CA HIS A 178 11.67 12.51 -4.90
C HIS A 178 10.36 12.25 -5.66
N PHE A 179 10.35 11.27 -6.59
CA PHE A 179 9.12 10.86 -7.27
C PHE A 179 8.07 10.34 -6.28
N GLY A 180 8.50 9.53 -5.30
CA GLY A 180 7.65 9.09 -4.20
C GLY A 180 7.02 10.26 -3.44
N GLY A 181 7.77 11.32 -3.17
CA GLY A 181 7.28 12.56 -2.58
C GLY A 181 6.22 13.25 -3.43
N LEU A 182 6.44 13.33 -4.76
CA LEU A 182 5.49 13.96 -5.69
C LEU A 182 4.11 13.28 -5.75
N ILE A 183 4.03 11.97 -5.46
CA ILE A 183 2.78 11.20 -5.45
C ILE A 183 2.31 10.85 -4.03
N GLY A 184 3.08 11.19 -3.01
CA GLY A 184 2.87 10.83 -1.61
C GLY A 184 1.73 11.57 -0.91
N PHE A 185 1.01 12.44 -1.60
CA PHE A 185 -0.23 13.04 -1.10
C PHE A 185 -1.40 12.03 -1.07
N LEU A 186 -1.29 10.92 -1.78
CA LEU A 186 -2.22 9.79 -1.69
C LEU A 186 -1.85 8.85 -0.54
N SER A 187 -2.83 8.10 -0.05
CA SER A 187 -2.58 7.02 0.92
C SER A 187 -1.64 5.94 0.34
N PRO A 188 -0.88 5.23 1.17
CA PRO A 188 0.10 4.24 0.71
C PRO A 188 -0.44 3.22 -0.28
N TYR A 189 -1.66 2.73 -0.06
CA TYR A 189 -2.26 1.71 -0.91
C TYR A 189 -2.82 2.30 -2.22
N SER A 190 -3.26 3.55 -2.19
CA SER A 190 -3.61 4.30 -3.39
C SER A 190 -2.40 4.59 -4.25
N VAL A 191 -1.24 4.88 -3.64
CA VAL A 191 0.04 5.00 -4.37
C VAL A 191 0.39 3.68 -5.06
N LEU A 192 0.31 2.53 -4.36
CA LEU A 192 0.51 1.21 -4.98
C LEU A 192 -0.42 0.99 -6.17
N ARG A 193 -1.70 1.33 -6.00
CA ARG A 193 -2.71 1.15 -7.06
C ARG A 193 -2.41 1.99 -8.30
N VAL A 194 -2.01 3.25 -8.12
CA VAL A 194 -1.67 4.16 -9.24
C VAL A 194 -0.37 3.76 -9.91
N LEU A 195 0.66 3.39 -9.14
CA LEU A 195 1.93 2.89 -9.69
C LEU A 195 1.74 1.68 -10.61
N ALA A 196 0.77 0.83 -10.29
CA ALA A 196 0.42 -0.34 -11.10
C ALA A 196 -0.21 0.01 -12.46
N GLU A 197 -0.66 1.25 -12.69
CA GLU A 197 -1.11 1.72 -14.01
C GLU A 197 0.03 1.81 -15.03
N ASN A 198 1.28 1.84 -14.56
CA ASN A 198 2.44 1.66 -15.41
C ASN A 198 2.84 0.17 -15.44
N LYS A 199 2.68 -0.48 -16.59
CA LYS A 199 2.98 -1.92 -16.74
C LYS A 199 4.42 -2.27 -16.39
N ALA A 200 5.37 -1.35 -16.57
CA ALA A 200 6.77 -1.57 -16.20
C ALA A 200 6.97 -1.70 -14.68
N ASN A 201 6.04 -1.15 -13.88
CA ASN A 201 6.10 -1.23 -12.42
C ASN A 201 5.52 -2.54 -11.85
N LEU A 202 4.80 -3.35 -12.63
CA LEU A 202 4.14 -4.55 -12.13
C LEU A 202 5.11 -5.61 -11.58
N ALA A 203 6.35 -5.59 -12.03
CA ALA A 203 7.41 -6.47 -11.53
C ALA A 203 8.15 -5.93 -10.30
N LEU A 204 7.86 -4.71 -9.86
CA LEU A 204 8.49 -4.14 -8.67
C LEU A 204 8.10 -4.92 -7.42
N ASP A 205 9.07 -5.14 -6.55
CA ASP A 205 8.82 -5.71 -5.24
C ASP A 205 8.14 -4.67 -4.33
N VAL A 206 7.06 -5.09 -3.70
CA VAL A 206 6.47 -4.42 -2.53
C VAL A 206 6.94 -5.18 -1.30
N VAL A 207 7.62 -4.49 -0.41
CA VAL A 207 8.29 -5.08 0.76
C VAL A 207 7.76 -4.46 2.04
N TRP A 208 7.23 -5.28 2.93
CA TRP A 208 6.99 -4.90 4.31
C TRP A 208 8.18 -5.38 5.14
N ASP A 209 9.07 -4.45 5.44
CA ASP A 209 10.30 -4.69 6.16
C ASP A 209 10.13 -4.42 7.64
N TYR A 210 10.30 -5.48 8.44
CA TYR A 210 10.16 -5.44 9.90
C TYR A 210 11.23 -6.25 10.64
N GLY A 211 12.04 -7.01 9.90
CA GLY A 211 12.99 -7.98 10.48
C GLY A 211 13.97 -7.34 11.46
N ASN A 212 14.50 -6.19 11.10
CA ASN A 212 15.40 -5.43 12.00
C ASN A 212 14.73 -5.03 13.34
N PHE A 213 13.43 -4.78 13.34
CA PHE A 213 12.68 -4.41 14.52
C PHE A 213 12.48 -5.61 15.45
N VAL A 214 12.30 -6.80 14.86
CA VAL A 214 12.22 -8.08 15.56
C VAL A 214 13.59 -8.47 16.12
N ASP A 215 14.65 -8.36 15.32
CA ASP A 215 16.03 -8.69 15.71
C ASP A 215 16.52 -7.83 16.90
N ALA A 216 16.10 -6.56 16.92
CA ALA A 216 16.34 -5.66 18.02
C ALA A 216 15.51 -5.98 19.29
N GLY A 217 14.63 -6.98 19.26
CA GLY A 217 13.82 -7.42 20.39
C GLY A 217 12.61 -6.53 20.71
N TRP A 218 12.20 -5.64 19.80
CA TRP A 218 11.05 -4.74 19.99
C TRP A 218 9.71 -5.39 19.69
N ALA A 219 9.70 -6.47 18.89
CA ALA A 219 8.53 -7.27 18.56
C ALA A 219 8.94 -8.73 18.33
N ARG A 220 7.97 -9.61 18.12
CA ARG A 220 8.18 -11.00 17.75
C ARG A 220 7.70 -11.23 16.30
N ASN A 221 8.21 -12.24 15.63
CA ASN A 221 7.77 -12.62 14.29
C ASN A 221 6.26 -12.90 14.22
N GLU A 222 5.68 -13.43 15.29
CA GLU A 222 4.26 -13.75 15.40
C GLU A 222 3.37 -12.51 15.48
N ASP A 223 3.94 -11.35 15.78
CA ASP A 223 3.21 -10.08 15.82
C ASP A 223 2.94 -9.55 14.39
N PHE A 224 3.65 -10.10 13.38
CA PHE A 224 3.48 -9.78 11.96
C PHE A 224 2.80 -10.94 11.23
N VAL A 225 1.50 -10.81 11.00
CA VAL A 225 0.67 -11.86 10.39
C VAL A 225 0.19 -11.43 9.03
N ALA A 226 0.42 -12.29 8.02
CA ALA A 226 -0.01 -12.04 6.64
C ALA A 226 -1.30 -12.79 6.32
N SER A 227 -2.41 -12.09 6.30
CA SER A 227 -3.71 -12.56 5.78
C SER A 227 -4.74 -11.43 5.75
N ALA A 228 -5.84 -11.63 5.03
CA ALA A 228 -7.01 -10.78 5.15
C ALA A 228 -7.58 -10.84 6.58
N ARG A 229 -7.90 -9.67 7.16
CA ARG A 229 -8.52 -9.58 8.48
C ARG A 229 -10.00 -9.98 8.40
N ARG A 230 -10.56 -10.37 9.53
CA ARG A 230 -11.95 -10.81 9.60
C ARG A 230 -12.94 -9.81 9.02
N GLU A 231 -12.75 -8.53 9.27
CA GLU A 231 -13.59 -7.43 8.78
C GLU A 231 -13.42 -7.14 7.29
N GLN A 232 -12.40 -7.71 6.66
CA GLN A 232 -12.09 -7.57 5.24
C GLN A 232 -12.53 -8.80 4.44
N THR A 233 -13.01 -9.84 5.12
CA THR A 233 -13.41 -11.08 4.45
C THR A 233 -14.84 -11.01 3.93
N TYR A 234 -15.04 -11.57 2.74
CA TYR A 234 -16.33 -11.75 2.10
C TYR A 234 -16.93 -13.10 2.49
N LEU A 235 -18.18 -13.08 2.96
CA LEU A 235 -18.90 -14.30 3.27
C LEU A 235 -19.55 -14.86 2.00
N LEU A 236 -19.22 -16.09 1.64
CA LEU A 236 -19.82 -16.82 0.54
C LEU A 236 -20.75 -17.90 1.08
N THR A 237 -22.00 -17.84 0.67
CA THR A 237 -23.02 -18.84 1.00
C THR A 237 -23.52 -19.50 -0.27
N THR A 238 -23.70 -20.82 -0.24
CA THR A 238 -24.25 -21.58 -1.35
C THR A 238 -25.48 -22.38 -0.88
N GLU A 239 -26.35 -22.74 -1.82
CA GLU A 239 -27.53 -23.53 -1.52
C GLU A 239 -27.16 -24.98 -1.13
N GLY A 240 -26.06 -25.49 -1.67
CA GLY A 240 -25.63 -26.88 -1.48
C GLY A 240 -24.16 -27.00 -1.03
N THR A 241 -23.90 -28.05 -0.23
CA THR A 241 -22.53 -28.39 0.22
C THR A 241 -21.58 -28.67 -0.94
N SER A 242 -22.11 -29.33 -2.00
CA SER A 242 -21.31 -29.61 -3.21
C SER A 242 -20.78 -28.34 -3.86
N ASP A 243 -21.59 -27.28 -3.94
CA ASP A 243 -21.20 -26.02 -4.53
C ASP A 243 -20.13 -25.32 -3.67
N THR A 244 -20.30 -25.37 -2.33
CA THR A 244 -19.30 -24.89 -1.38
C THR A 244 -17.96 -25.59 -1.60
N HIS A 245 -17.93 -26.93 -1.69
CA HIS A 245 -16.70 -27.69 -1.91
C HIS A 245 -16.04 -27.37 -3.26
N ILE A 246 -16.84 -27.27 -4.33
CA ILE A 246 -16.34 -26.91 -5.66
C ILE A 246 -15.73 -25.51 -5.63
N LEU A 247 -16.40 -24.54 -5.05
CA LEU A 247 -15.90 -23.16 -4.98
C LEU A 247 -14.64 -23.06 -4.13
N LYS A 248 -14.62 -23.66 -2.92
CA LYS A 248 -13.39 -23.72 -2.10
C LYS A 248 -12.22 -24.28 -2.89
N ARG A 249 -12.43 -25.41 -3.58
CA ARG A 249 -11.39 -26.02 -4.40
C ARG A 249 -10.98 -25.16 -5.59
N ALA A 250 -11.94 -24.48 -6.22
CA ALA A 250 -11.65 -23.58 -7.33
C ALA A 250 -10.81 -22.38 -6.88
N PHE A 251 -11.14 -21.74 -5.76
CA PHE A 251 -10.33 -20.64 -5.21
C PHE A 251 -8.92 -21.11 -4.88
N SER A 252 -8.78 -22.21 -4.16
CA SER A 252 -7.50 -22.78 -3.77
C SER A 252 -6.59 -23.13 -4.97
N LEU A 253 -7.17 -23.52 -6.12
CA LEU A 253 -6.41 -23.89 -7.32
C LEU A 253 -6.19 -22.72 -8.27
N LEU A 254 -7.19 -21.86 -8.46
CA LEU A 254 -7.18 -20.84 -9.50
C LEU A 254 -6.77 -19.45 -8.96
N ARG A 255 -7.08 -19.17 -7.71
CA ARG A 255 -6.86 -17.89 -7.06
C ARG A 255 -6.39 -18.03 -5.62
N PRO A 256 -5.32 -18.82 -5.38
CA PRO A 256 -4.74 -18.95 -4.04
C PRO A 256 -4.25 -17.61 -3.48
N ASP A 257 -3.95 -16.65 -4.36
CA ASP A 257 -3.49 -15.28 -4.05
C ASP A 257 -4.50 -14.44 -3.24
N ILE A 258 -5.78 -14.79 -3.29
CA ILE A 258 -6.88 -14.06 -2.63
C ILE A 258 -7.83 -14.97 -1.85
N GLU A 259 -7.54 -16.27 -1.71
CA GLU A 259 -8.43 -17.24 -1.07
C GLU A 259 -8.79 -16.81 0.36
N ASP A 260 -7.86 -16.24 1.09
CA ASP A 260 -8.02 -15.79 2.47
C ASP A 260 -9.03 -14.63 2.66
N PHE A 261 -9.41 -13.94 1.57
CA PHE A 261 -10.49 -12.96 1.60
C PHE A 261 -11.89 -13.59 1.62
N PHE A 262 -12.02 -14.90 1.37
CA PHE A 262 -13.31 -15.55 1.21
C PHE A 262 -13.56 -16.59 2.31
N ARG A 263 -14.63 -16.39 3.06
CA ARG A 263 -15.09 -17.32 4.07
C ARG A 263 -16.39 -17.97 3.60
N PHE A 264 -16.35 -19.29 3.52
CA PHE A 264 -17.53 -20.06 3.16
C PHE A 264 -18.32 -20.44 4.40
N ILE A 265 -19.62 -20.18 4.39
CA ILE A 265 -20.54 -20.67 5.40
C ILE A 265 -20.92 -22.08 5.00
N ASP A 266 -20.43 -23.07 5.74
CA ASP A 266 -20.68 -24.49 5.47
C ASP A 266 -21.83 -25.00 6.33
N ILE A 267 -22.66 -25.86 5.75
CA ILE A 267 -23.76 -26.52 6.46
C ILE A 267 -23.23 -27.43 7.59
N GLU A 268 -22.01 -27.97 7.46
CA GLU A 268 -21.35 -28.74 8.50
C GLU A 268 -21.12 -27.97 9.81
N GLU A 269 -21.06 -26.64 9.74
CA GLU A 269 -20.99 -25.74 10.91
C GLU A 269 -22.37 -25.50 11.58
N ARG A 270 -23.36 -26.38 11.36
CA ARG A 270 -24.70 -26.34 11.95
C ARG A 270 -25.62 -25.18 11.53
N HIS A 271 -25.41 -24.62 10.37
CA HIS A 271 -26.34 -23.65 9.83
C HIS A 271 -27.35 -24.33 8.91
N PRO A 272 -28.65 -24.36 9.26
CA PRO A 272 -29.67 -25.15 8.54
C PRO A 272 -30.19 -24.38 7.31
N PHE A 273 -29.32 -24.08 6.36
CA PHE A 273 -29.74 -23.44 5.10
C PHE A 273 -30.00 -24.49 4.02
N SER A 274 -31.00 -25.33 4.22
CA SER A 274 -31.49 -26.17 3.13
C SER A 274 -32.51 -25.40 2.31
N GLY A 275 -32.17 -25.07 1.08
CA GLY A 275 -33.03 -24.42 0.09
C GLY A 275 -32.89 -22.89 -0.04
N ALA A 276 -33.10 -22.39 -1.27
CA ALA A 276 -32.93 -20.99 -1.65
C ALA A 276 -33.74 -20.00 -0.79
N GLY A 277 -34.90 -20.40 -0.28
CA GLY A 277 -35.74 -19.56 0.57
C GLY A 277 -35.14 -19.27 1.96
N ASN A 278 -34.37 -20.20 2.52
CA ASN A 278 -33.67 -19.98 3.79
C ASN A 278 -32.40 -19.14 3.59
N LEU A 279 -31.72 -19.31 2.46
CA LEU A 279 -30.59 -18.50 2.07
C LEU A 279 -31.01 -17.02 1.86
N ALA A 280 -32.15 -16.78 1.22
CA ALA A 280 -32.69 -15.42 1.06
C ALA A 280 -32.98 -14.75 2.41
N LYS A 281 -33.63 -15.44 3.35
CA LYS A 281 -33.90 -14.92 4.70
C LYS A 281 -32.61 -14.63 5.49
N PHE A 282 -31.60 -15.45 5.33
CA PHE A 282 -30.29 -15.20 5.95
C PHE A 282 -29.64 -13.96 5.36
N ALA A 283 -29.66 -13.80 4.03
CA ALA A 283 -29.12 -12.62 3.36
C ALA A 283 -29.86 -11.34 3.76
N GLU A 284 -31.19 -11.40 3.90
CA GLU A 284 -31.99 -10.28 4.43
C GLU A 284 -31.61 -9.93 5.87
N GLY A 285 -31.38 -10.92 6.73
CA GLY A 285 -30.90 -10.70 8.11
C GLY A 285 -29.51 -10.08 8.19
N LEU A 286 -28.61 -10.46 7.30
CA LEU A 286 -27.27 -9.84 7.18
C LEU A 286 -27.35 -8.43 6.57
N GLY A 287 -28.28 -8.17 5.66
CA GLY A 287 -28.45 -6.88 5.01
C GLY A 287 -28.77 -5.74 6.01
N VAL A 288 -29.51 -6.04 7.07
CA VAL A 288 -29.78 -5.09 8.15
C VAL A 288 -28.49 -4.74 8.93
N CYS A 289 -27.64 -5.74 9.20
CA CYS A 289 -26.35 -5.53 9.86
C CYS A 289 -25.31 -4.82 8.95
N ALA A 290 -25.32 -5.11 7.65
CA ALA A 290 -24.38 -4.52 6.69
C ALA A 290 -24.65 -3.02 6.44
N ALA A 291 -25.91 -2.62 6.40
CA ALA A 291 -26.28 -1.21 6.22
C ALA A 291 -25.79 -0.33 7.38
N GLU A 292 -25.81 -0.83 8.62
CA GLU A 292 -25.28 -0.13 9.79
C GLU A 292 -23.73 -0.07 9.78
N HIS A 293 -23.06 -1.08 9.22
CA HIS A 293 -21.60 -1.13 9.18
C HIS A 293 -21.00 -0.24 8.08
N VAL A 294 -21.66 -0.16 6.93
CA VAL A 294 -21.27 0.75 5.84
C VAL A 294 -21.43 2.21 6.27
N ALA A 295 -22.50 2.54 6.98
CA ALA A 295 -22.71 3.91 7.49
C ALA A 295 -21.63 4.35 8.51
N ARG A 296 -21.01 3.41 9.26
CA ARG A 296 -19.93 3.73 10.21
C ARG A 296 -18.54 3.83 9.59
N ARG A 297 -18.36 3.39 8.35
CA ARG A 297 -17.05 3.41 7.66
C ARG A 297 -16.77 4.74 6.94
N TRP A 298 -17.79 5.58 6.80
CA TRP A 298 -17.73 6.87 6.10
C TRP A 298 -18.14 8.06 6.98
N ALA A 299 -18.29 7.87 8.28
CA ALA A 299 -18.46 8.90 9.30
C ALA A 299 -17.16 9.03 10.13
#